data_55cd481781c8588667f576cabc17e884
#
_entry.id   55cd481781c8588667f576cabc17e884
#
_cell.length_a   1.000
_cell.length_b   1.000
_cell.length_c   1.000
_cell.angle_alpha   90.00
_cell.angle_beta   90.00
_cell.angle_gamma   90.00
#
_symmetry.space_group_name_H-M   'P 1'
#
loop_
_entity.id
_entity.type
_entity.pdbx_description
1 polymer ?
#
loop_
_entity_poly.entity_id
_entity_poly.type
_entity_poly.pdbx_seq_one_letter_code
_entity_poly.pdbx_strand_id
1 'polypeptide(L)'
;MPDACDDPHDSSLRSESASARYRYDHGYALNDLRISPGAVFDVGVAAICRSGYAALARHVTEAQEQRTFAEYAIVHRASGQYEIDHVVPLELGGSNSIKNLWPEPNDHPPGYANSKDRLENRLHAQVCARRVALVVAQRMISRDWVTAYHRFLGTWPVGRIVTATTTTLPTTTTGDTTGVAITSIPPSVAPGSTVSLTARSARARDTCNLTVVLPSGRGSTASGLGAATADAQGVVAWTWRIGGNTDPGEATATVVCGAGRAQRTFTIL
;
A
#
# COMPACT_ATOMS: atom_id res chain seq x y z
N MET A 1 56.05 30.74 6.07
CA MET A 1 55.46 29.44 5.94
C MET A 1 54.54 29.23 7.10
N PRO A 2 53.30 29.42 7.08
CA PRO A 2 52.46 28.61 7.92
C PRO A 2 51.33 27.96 7.13
N ASP A 3 51.03 26.82 7.63
CA ASP A 3 50.11 25.79 7.30
C ASP A 3 48.69 26.26 7.11
N ALA A 4 48.07 25.65 6.11
CA ALA A 4 46.64 25.68 5.91
C ALA A 4 45.94 24.86 7.02
N CYS A 5 45.02 25.47 7.76
CA CYS A 5 44.16 24.81 8.70
C CYS A 5 43.08 24.03 7.92
N ASP A 6 43.11 22.71 8.03
CA ASP A 6 42.01 21.84 7.77
C ASP A 6 40.82 22.20 8.67
N ASP A 7 39.67 22.47 8.08
CA ASP A 7 38.44 22.65 8.79
C ASP A 7 37.65 21.29 8.79
N PRO A 8 37.51 20.61 9.95
CA PRO A 8 36.87 19.31 10.03
C PRO A 8 35.38 19.41 10.44
N HIS A 9 34.60 20.31 9.85
CA HIS A 9 33.16 20.43 10.15
C HIS A 9 32.30 20.67 8.93
N ASP A 10 32.29 19.72 7.98
CA ASP A 10 31.13 19.52 7.11
C ASP A 10 30.69 18.05 7.15
N SER A 11 30.24 17.64 8.31
CA SER A 11 29.43 16.43 8.49
C SER A 11 27.96 16.77 8.54
N SER A 12 27.46 17.41 7.48
CA SER A 12 26.02 17.37 7.19
C SER A 12 25.69 15.97 6.65
N LEU A 13 25.75 14.98 7.54
CA LEU A 13 25.12 13.68 7.33
C LEU A 13 23.63 13.95 7.17
N ARG A 14 23.22 14.13 5.93
CA ARG A 14 21.81 14.03 5.53
C ARG A 14 21.36 12.64 5.93
N SER A 15 20.67 12.55 7.04
CA SER A 15 19.80 11.44 7.36
C SER A 15 18.67 11.47 6.33
N GLU A 16 18.94 10.98 5.13
CA GLU A 16 17.89 10.58 4.23
C GLU A 16 17.20 9.39 4.91
N SER A 17 16.02 9.67 5.48
CA SER A 17 15.09 8.63 5.90
C SER A 17 14.75 7.83 4.65
N ALA A 18 15.47 6.73 4.42
CA ALA A 18 15.25 5.86 3.29
C ALA A 18 13.83 5.29 3.41
N SER A 19 12.94 5.69 2.51
CA SER A 19 11.61 5.09 2.43
C SER A 19 11.75 3.64 1.96
N ALA A 20 10.90 2.75 2.48
CA ALA A 20 10.88 1.35 2.10
C ALA A 20 10.75 1.20 0.57
N ARG A 21 11.53 0.29 0.00
CA ARG A 21 11.67 0.10 -1.46
C ARG A 21 10.57 -0.83 -1.98
N TYR A 22 9.40 -0.27 -2.23
CA TYR A 22 8.29 -0.98 -2.84
C TYR A 22 7.89 -0.35 -4.18
N ARG A 23 7.31 -1.15 -5.05
CA ARG A 23 6.40 -0.67 -6.08
C ARG A 23 4.98 -0.72 -5.50
N TYR A 24 4.03 -0.08 -6.12
CA TYR A 24 2.63 -0.09 -5.67
C TYR A 24 1.69 -0.27 -6.85
N ASP A 25 0.63 -1.05 -6.62
CA ASP A 25 -0.51 -1.15 -7.52
C ASP A 25 -1.80 -1.11 -6.68
N HIS A 26 -2.77 -0.30 -7.08
CA HIS A 26 -4.04 -0.09 -6.35
C HIS A 26 -3.86 0.13 -4.83
N GLY A 27 -2.74 0.77 -4.42
CA GLY A 27 -2.40 1.03 -3.03
C GLY A 27 -1.79 -0.17 -2.27
N TYR A 28 -1.65 -1.32 -2.89
CA TYR A 28 -0.95 -2.47 -2.32
C TYR A 28 0.52 -2.46 -2.69
N ALA A 29 1.36 -2.87 -1.72
CA ALA A 29 2.79 -2.99 -1.97
C ALA A 29 3.08 -4.15 -2.91
N LEU A 30 4.00 -3.93 -3.82
CA LEU A 30 4.60 -4.93 -4.69
C LEU A 30 6.10 -5.02 -4.39
N ASN A 31 6.68 -6.20 -4.55
CA ASN A 31 8.12 -6.38 -4.46
C ASN A 31 8.89 -5.47 -5.43
N ASP A 32 10.06 -4.98 -5.04
CA ASP A 32 10.99 -4.31 -5.97
C ASP A 32 11.68 -5.39 -6.84
N LEU A 33 11.44 -5.36 -8.15
CA LEU A 33 11.98 -6.34 -9.09
C LEU A 33 13.51 -6.32 -9.20
N ARG A 34 14.17 -5.26 -8.75
CA ARG A 34 15.65 -5.17 -8.70
C ARG A 34 16.21 -5.90 -7.49
N ILE A 35 15.44 -5.96 -6.39
CA ILE A 35 15.81 -6.62 -5.13
C ILE A 35 15.37 -8.08 -5.18
N SER A 36 14.07 -8.31 -5.35
CA SER A 36 13.42 -9.63 -5.31
C SER A 36 12.61 -9.86 -6.59
N PRO A 37 13.26 -10.26 -7.69
CA PRO A 37 12.57 -10.51 -8.97
C PRO A 37 11.68 -11.76 -8.96
N GLY A 38 11.72 -12.59 -7.92
CA GLY A 38 10.99 -13.84 -7.83
C GLY A 38 11.79 -15.04 -8.33
N ALA A 39 12.91 -15.37 -7.65
CA ALA A 39 13.71 -16.55 -7.98
C ALA A 39 12.94 -17.85 -7.68
N VAL A 40 13.13 -18.87 -8.51
CA VAL A 40 12.46 -20.17 -8.41
C VAL A 40 13.47 -21.31 -8.33
N PHE A 41 13.04 -22.45 -7.77
CA PHE A 41 13.74 -23.71 -7.91
C PHE A 41 13.50 -24.30 -9.31
N ASP A 42 14.42 -25.11 -9.76
CA ASP A 42 14.23 -25.94 -10.97
C ASP A 42 13.37 -27.16 -10.61
N VAL A 43 12.05 -26.95 -10.56
CA VAL A 43 11.08 -27.99 -10.19
C VAL A 43 9.90 -27.98 -11.15
N GLY A 44 9.39 -29.16 -11.45
CA GLY A 44 8.23 -29.33 -12.31
C GLY A 44 6.90 -29.38 -11.55
N VAL A 45 5.80 -29.26 -12.30
CA VAL A 45 4.42 -29.29 -11.78
C VAL A 45 4.15 -30.53 -10.93
N ALA A 46 4.67 -31.70 -11.33
CA ALA A 46 4.47 -32.94 -10.59
C ALA A 46 5.05 -32.90 -9.16
N ALA A 47 6.12 -32.13 -8.94
CA ALA A 47 6.73 -31.98 -7.62
C ALA A 47 5.90 -31.03 -6.75
N ILE A 48 5.58 -29.84 -7.24
CA ILE A 48 4.86 -28.82 -6.48
C ILE A 48 3.42 -29.23 -6.12
N CYS A 49 2.80 -30.10 -6.90
CA CYS A 49 1.44 -30.59 -6.66
C CYS A 49 1.38 -31.79 -5.68
N ARG A 50 2.51 -32.20 -5.12
CA ARG A 50 2.50 -33.18 -4.03
C ARG A 50 2.09 -32.54 -2.72
N SER A 51 1.19 -33.18 -2.00
CA SER A 51 0.82 -32.72 -0.65
C SER A 51 2.05 -32.53 0.23
N GLY A 52 2.11 -31.42 0.95
CA GLY A 52 3.21 -31.08 1.85
C GLY A 52 4.48 -30.54 1.18
N TYR A 53 4.53 -30.40 -0.14
CA TYR A 53 5.72 -29.89 -0.84
C TYR A 53 6.19 -28.54 -0.30
N ALA A 54 5.32 -27.54 -0.19
CA ALA A 54 5.68 -26.21 0.28
C ALA A 54 6.26 -26.22 1.71
N ALA A 55 5.67 -27.01 2.59
CA ALA A 55 6.17 -27.16 3.98
C ALA A 55 7.56 -27.76 4.03
N LEU A 56 7.83 -28.78 3.19
CA LEU A 56 9.16 -29.41 3.10
C LEU A 56 10.19 -28.51 2.41
N ALA A 57 9.76 -27.67 1.49
CA ALA A 57 10.64 -26.75 0.75
C ALA A 57 11.01 -25.50 1.57
N ARG A 58 10.22 -25.13 2.59
CA ARG A 58 10.46 -23.91 3.38
C ARG A 58 11.72 -24.03 4.23
N HIS A 59 12.68 -23.18 3.92
CA HIS A 59 13.94 -23.07 4.66
C HIS A 59 14.48 -21.65 4.57
N VAL A 60 13.92 -20.75 5.36
CA VAL A 60 14.36 -19.36 5.48
C VAL A 60 15.01 -19.19 6.85
N THR A 61 16.23 -18.65 6.86
CA THR A 61 16.98 -18.42 8.10
C THR A 61 16.75 -16.99 8.60
N GLU A 62 16.91 -16.76 9.89
CA GLU A 62 16.83 -15.42 10.48
C GLU A 62 17.79 -14.42 9.81
N ALA A 63 19.00 -14.87 9.44
CA ALA A 63 19.95 -14.03 8.72
C ALA A 63 19.43 -13.59 7.35
N GLN A 64 18.69 -14.45 6.63
CA GLN A 64 18.03 -14.08 5.39
C GLN A 64 16.89 -13.08 5.62
N GLU A 65 16.11 -13.25 6.68
CA GLU A 65 15.04 -12.30 7.05
C GLU A 65 15.60 -10.92 7.34
N GLN A 66 16.63 -10.82 8.21
CA GLN A 66 17.27 -9.56 8.54
C GLN A 66 17.88 -8.88 7.31
N ARG A 67 18.52 -9.65 6.45
CA ARG A 67 19.06 -9.14 5.20
C ARG A 67 17.97 -8.64 4.26
N THR A 68 16.85 -9.35 4.16
CA THR A 68 15.71 -8.95 3.33
C THR A 68 15.14 -7.59 3.80
N PHE A 69 14.96 -7.40 5.10
CA PHE A 69 14.55 -6.10 5.65
C PHE A 69 15.54 -4.98 5.31
N ALA A 70 16.83 -5.26 5.45
CA ALA A 70 17.88 -4.28 5.15
C ALA A 70 17.88 -3.89 3.66
N GLU A 71 17.76 -4.86 2.74
CA GLU A 71 17.71 -4.59 1.30
C GLU A 71 16.48 -3.74 0.90
N TYR A 72 15.37 -3.86 1.64
CA TYR A 72 14.17 -3.04 1.49
C TYR A 72 14.21 -1.71 2.26
N ALA A 73 15.32 -1.37 2.90
CA ALA A 73 15.51 -0.17 3.72
C ALA A 73 14.48 -0.05 4.87
N ILE A 74 14.06 -1.18 5.45
CA ILE A 74 13.16 -1.22 6.60
C ILE A 74 14.00 -1.35 7.87
N VAL A 75 14.26 -0.23 8.53
CA VAL A 75 15.08 -0.16 9.74
C VAL A 75 14.22 -0.32 11.00
N HIS A 76 13.03 0.29 11.00
CA HIS A 76 12.09 0.26 12.11
C HIS A 76 10.79 -0.40 11.70
N ARG A 77 10.32 -1.34 12.50
CA ARG A 77 9.06 -2.05 12.27
C ARG A 77 8.36 -2.39 13.58
N ALA A 78 7.05 -2.24 13.60
CA ALA A 78 6.24 -2.75 14.71
C ALA A 78 6.04 -4.28 14.55
N SER A 79 5.80 -4.95 15.66
CA SER A 79 5.43 -6.36 15.65
C SER A 79 4.15 -6.56 14.82
N GLY A 80 4.15 -7.54 13.93
CA GLY A 80 3.01 -7.85 13.06
C GLY A 80 2.77 -6.85 11.93
N GLN A 81 3.71 -5.94 11.66
CA GLN A 81 3.60 -5.00 10.56
C GLN A 81 3.93 -5.63 9.21
N TYR A 82 4.87 -6.57 9.21
CA TYR A 82 5.37 -7.29 8.03
C TYR A 82 5.54 -8.76 8.35
N GLU A 83 5.51 -9.57 7.30
CA GLU A 83 6.07 -10.91 7.31
C GLU A 83 7.14 -11.02 6.19
N ILE A 84 8.13 -11.90 6.38
CA ILE A 84 9.04 -12.25 5.29
C ILE A 84 8.38 -13.34 4.48
N ASP A 85 7.94 -12.96 3.30
CA ASP A 85 7.22 -13.85 2.40
C ASP A 85 7.98 -14.08 1.09
N HIS A 86 7.57 -15.13 0.36
CA HIS A 86 8.09 -15.50 -0.94
C HIS A 86 7.34 -14.75 -2.06
N VAL A 87 8.06 -13.97 -2.88
CA VAL A 87 7.47 -13.28 -4.05
C VAL A 87 6.78 -14.26 -4.99
N VAL A 88 7.45 -15.37 -5.33
CA VAL A 88 6.84 -16.56 -5.91
C VAL A 88 6.70 -17.58 -4.79
N PRO A 89 5.49 -18.01 -4.43
CA PRO A 89 5.29 -18.89 -3.29
C PRO A 89 5.95 -20.26 -3.50
N LEU A 90 6.30 -20.90 -2.41
CA LEU A 90 6.91 -22.24 -2.45
C LEU A 90 6.03 -23.24 -3.20
N GLU A 91 4.73 -23.18 -3.05
CA GLU A 91 3.76 -24.03 -3.76
C GLU A 91 3.70 -23.80 -5.27
N LEU A 92 4.31 -22.73 -5.76
CA LEU A 92 4.58 -22.51 -7.18
C LEU A 92 6.06 -22.68 -7.53
N GLY A 93 6.85 -23.34 -6.67
CA GLY A 93 8.27 -23.60 -6.89
C GLY A 93 9.18 -22.40 -6.62
N GLY A 94 8.73 -21.41 -5.89
CA GLY A 94 9.57 -20.30 -5.43
C GLY A 94 10.73 -20.80 -4.57
N SER A 95 11.88 -20.12 -4.64
CA SER A 95 13.08 -20.51 -3.89
C SER A 95 13.21 -19.75 -2.57
N ASN A 96 14.01 -20.27 -1.63
CA ASN A 96 14.36 -19.58 -0.39
C ASN A 96 15.47 -18.53 -0.56
N SER A 97 15.83 -18.20 -1.80
CA SER A 97 16.79 -17.14 -2.09
C SER A 97 16.26 -15.77 -1.67
N ILE A 98 17.13 -14.89 -1.16
CA ILE A 98 16.76 -13.48 -0.91
C ILE A 98 16.24 -12.78 -2.18
N LYS A 99 16.55 -13.30 -3.38
CA LYS A 99 15.97 -12.83 -4.66
C LYS A 99 14.50 -13.24 -4.85
N ASN A 100 13.95 -13.97 -3.92
CA ASN A 100 12.55 -14.36 -3.86
C ASN A 100 11.87 -14.00 -2.53
N LEU A 101 12.60 -13.39 -1.59
CA LEU A 101 12.06 -12.97 -0.30
C LEU A 101 11.79 -11.46 -0.30
N TRP A 102 10.71 -11.07 0.32
CA TRP A 102 10.36 -9.66 0.49
C TRP A 102 9.61 -9.44 1.81
N PRO A 103 9.72 -8.24 2.41
CA PRO A 103 8.92 -7.92 3.58
C PRO A 103 7.51 -7.58 3.12
N GLU A 104 6.62 -8.55 3.09
CA GLU A 104 5.21 -8.30 2.77
C GLU A 104 4.55 -7.53 3.91
N PRO A 105 3.95 -6.37 3.62
CA PRO A 105 3.15 -5.69 4.62
C PRO A 105 1.87 -6.48 4.91
N ASN A 106 1.60 -6.77 6.18
CA ASN A 106 0.39 -7.45 6.57
C ASN A 106 -0.84 -6.59 6.27
N ASP A 107 -1.71 -7.04 5.41
CA ASP A 107 -2.94 -6.36 5.00
C ASP A 107 -4.16 -6.78 5.83
N HIS A 108 -3.99 -7.74 6.75
CA HIS A 108 -5.00 -8.25 7.68
C HIS A 108 -4.51 -8.18 9.13
N PRO A 109 -5.42 -8.26 10.13
CA PRO A 109 -5.04 -8.36 11.53
C PRO A 109 -4.18 -9.61 11.80
N PRO A 110 -3.35 -9.61 12.86
CA PRO A 110 -2.56 -10.77 13.24
C PRO A 110 -3.39 -12.06 13.35
N GLY A 111 -2.91 -13.15 12.77
CA GLY A 111 -3.57 -14.45 12.76
C GLY A 111 -4.50 -14.68 11.55
N TYR A 112 -4.61 -13.74 10.65
CA TYR A 112 -5.30 -13.89 9.37
C TYR A 112 -4.30 -13.91 8.22
N ALA A 113 -4.60 -14.70 7.19
CA ALA A 113 -3.79 -14.77 5.97
C ALA A 113 -3.87 -13.46 5.19
N ASN A 114 -2.76 -13.05 4.59
CA ASN A 114 -2.72 -11.92 3.68
C ASN A 114 -3.53 -12.16 2.40
N SER A 115 -3.88 -11.11 1.71
CA SER A 115 -4.62 -11.22 0.43
C SER A 115 -3.84 -12.02 -0.59
N LYS A 116 -2.51 -11.87 -0.62
CA LYS A 116 -1.64 -12.60 -1.53
C LYS A 116 -1.72 -14.11 -1.35
N ASP A 117 -1.83 -14.65 -0.11
CA ASP A 117 -2.00 -16.09 0.16
C ASP A 117 -3.22 -16.69 -0.55
N ARG A 118 -4.31 -15.93 -0.64
CA ARG A 118 -5.51 -16.39 -1.36
C ARG A 118 -5.26 -16.54 -2.85
N LEU A 119 -4.48 -15.64 -3.45
CA LEU A 119 -4.05 -15.73 -4.84
C LEU A 119 -3.11 -16.93 -5.04
N GLU A 120 -2.18 -17.15 -4.14
CA GLU A 120 -1.22 -18.25 -4.18
C GLU A 120 -1.94 -19.59 -4.25
N ASN A 121 -2.81 -19.85 -3.29
CA ASN A 121 -3.66 -21.05 -3.27
C ASN A 121 -4.47 -21.20 -4.56
N ARG A 122 -5.01 -20.10 -5.08
CA ARG A 122 -5.78 -20.12 -6.33
C ARG A 122 -4.91 -20.47 -7.54
N LEU A 123 -3.73 -19.86 -7.66
CA LEU A 123 -2.79 -20.13 -8.75
C LEU A 123 -2.26 -21.56 -8.69
N HIS A 124 -1.88 -22.04 -7.50
CA HIS A 124 -1.46 -23.42 -7.29
C HIS A 124 -2.52 -24.41 -7.76
N ALA A 125 -3.78 -24.22 -7.35
CA ALA A 125 -4.89 -25.07 -7.81
C ALA A 125 -5.06 -25.02 -9.34
N GLN A 126 -4.90 -23.86 -9.99
CA GLN A 126 -5.00 -23.73 -11.44
C GLN A 126 -3.83 -24.43 -12.16
N VAL A 127 -2.61 -24.35 -11.61
CA VAL A 127 -1.42 -25.02 -12.16
C VAL A 127 -1.54 -26.51 -12.00
N CYS A 128 -1.94 -27.01 -10.85
CA CYS A 128 -2.11 -28.44 -10.62
C CYS A 128 -3.26 -29.05 -11.44
N ALA A 129 -4.29 -28.28 -11.74
CA ALA A 129 -5.35 -28.64 -12.67
C ALA A 129 -4.93 -28.46 -14.16
N ARG A 130 -3.69 -28.09 -14.45
CA ARG A 130 -3.16 -27.82 -15.80
C ARG A 130 -3.92 -26.75 -16.60
N ARG A 131 -4.61 -25.84 -15.90
CA ARG A 131 -5.35 -24.72 -16.51
C ARG A 131 -4.48 -23.49 -16.74
N VAL A 132 -3.38 -23.38 -15.99
CA VAL A 132 -2.37 -22.33 -16.10
C VAL A 132 -0.99 -22.98 -16.11
N ALA A 133 -0.12 -22.58 -17.03
CA ALA A 133 1.25 -23.06 -17.04
C ALA A 133 2.03 -22.51 -15.84
N LEU A 134 2.87 -23.32 -15.19
CA LEU A 134 3.62 -22.94 -14.00
C LEU A 134 4.41 -21.64 -14.20
N VAL A 135 5.18 -21.53 -15.30
CA VAL A 135 5.97 -20.33 -15.61
C VAL A 135 5.10 -19.07 -15.79
N VAL A 136 3.86 -19.24 -16.25
CA VAL A 136 2.91 -18.11 -16.39
C VAL A 136 2.44 -17.66 -15.00
N ALA A 137 2.07 -18.59 -14.12
CA ALA A 137 1.67 -18.30 -12.76
C ALA A 137 2.81 -17.58 -11.98
N GLN A 138 4.04 -18.13 -12.04
CA GLN A 138 5.24 -17.55 -11.44
C GLN A 138 5.48 -16.12 -11.93
N ARG A 139 5.41 -15.89 -13.26
CA ARG A 139 5.60 -14.55 -13.85
C ARG A 139 4.53 -13.57 -13.41
N MET A 140 3.28 -14.00 -13.35
CA MET A 140 2.17 -13.12 -12.98
C MET A 140 2.29 -12.66 -11.54
N ILE A 141 2.47 -13.58 -10.60
CA ILE A 141 2.54 -13.24 -9.18
C ILE A 141 3.79 -12.43 -8.84
N SER A 142 4.94 -12.70 -9.47
CA SER A 142 6.17 -11.98 -9.19
C SER A 142 6.19 -10.57 -9.79
N ARG A 143 5.49 -10.34 -10.88
CA ARG A 143 5.46 -9.03 -11.52
C ARG A 143 4.44 -8.08 -10.91
N ASP A 144 3.25 -8.61 -10.66
CA ASP A 144 2.13 -7.82 -10.13
C ASP A 144 1.06 -8.76 -9.57
N TRP A 145 1.20 -9.09 -8.28
CA TRP A 145 0.27 -9.98 -7.61
C TRP A 145 -1.13 -9.36 -7.46
N VAL A 146 -1.24 -8.02 -7.42
CA VAL A 146 -2.53 -7.32 -7.26
C VAL A 146 -3.38 -7.45 -8.52
N THR A 147 -2.80 -7.16 -9.70
CA THR A 147 -3.46 -7.41 -10.99
C THR A 147 -3.77 -8.90 -11.18
N ALA A 148 -2.86 -9.81 -10.78
CA ALA A 148 -3.11 -11.25 -10.82
C ALA A 148 -4.25 -11.65 -9.88
N TYR A 149 -4.34 -11.08 -8.68
CA TYR A 149 -5.43 -11.31 -7.74
C TYR A 149 -6.78 -10.98 -8.38
N HIS A 150 -6.91 -9.78 -8.93
CA HIS A 150 -8.15 -9.37 -9.63
C HIS A 150 -8.52 -10.35 -10.76
N ARG A 151 -7.54 -10.73 -11.57
CA ARG A 151 -7.75 -11.66 -12.70
C ARG A 151 -8.26 -13.04 -12.26
N PHE A 152 -7.77 -13.60 -11.17
CA PHE A 152 -8.07 -14.98 -10.76
C PHE A 152 -9.17 -15.11 -9.70
N LEU A 153 -9.45 -14.05 -8.97
CA LEU A 153 -10.44 -14.03 -7.90
C LEU A 153 -11.65 -13.15 -8.23
N GLY A 154 -11.57 -12.33 -9.30
CA GLY A 154 -12.68 -11.50 -9.77
C GLY A 154 -12.95 -10.25 -8.93
N THR A 155 -12.17 -10.03 -7.87
CA THR A 155 -12.25 -8.88 -6.97
C THR A 155 -10.85 -8.32 -6.75
N TRP A 156 -10.74 -7.07 -6.31
CA TRP A 156 -9.48 -6.54 -5.80
C TRP A 156 -9.21 -7.09 -4.40
N PRO A 157 -7.94 -7.15 -3.97
CA PRO A 157 -7.62 -7.51 -2.60
C PRO A 157 -8.39 -6.62 -1.62
N VAL A 158 -8.85 -7.18 -0.51
CA VAL A 158 -9.54 -6.45 0.56
C VAL A 158 -8.66 -6.55 1.78
N GLY A 159 -7.93 -5.51 2.06
CA GLY A 159 -7.04 -5.50 3.20
C GLY A 159 -6.53 -4.09 3.50
N ARG A 160 -5.64 -4.01 4.45
CA ARG A 160 -5.02 -2.75 4.84
C ARG A 160 -4.05 -2.32 3.75
N ILE A 161 -4.39 -1.26 3.03
CA ILE A 161 -3.45 -0.59 2.14
C ILE A 161 -2.31 -0.06 3.00
N VAL A 162 -1.11 -0.58 2.79
CA VAL A 162 0.08 -0.02 3.42
C VAL A 162 0.45 1.23 2.64
N THR A 163 -0.04 2.36 3.11
CA THR A 163 0.61 3.61 2.73
C THR A 163 2.01 3.57 3.34
N ALA A 164 3.03 3.54 2.48
CA ALA A 164 4.35 3.94 2.94
C ALA A 164 4.17 5.24 3.71
N THR A 165 4.58 5.26 4.98
CA THR A 165 4.74 6.52 5.68
C THR A 165 5.96 7.17 5.05
N THR A 166 5.77 7.66 3.85
CA THR A 166 6.63 8.68 3.32
C THR A 166 6.26 9.90 4.15
N THR A 167 7.16 10.31 5.02
CA THR A 167 7.22 11.72 5.39
C THR A 167 7.61 12.45 4.10
N THR A 168 6.68 12.53 3.16
CA THR A 168 6.77 13.47 2.07
C THR A 168 6.38 14.81 2.63
N LEU A 169 7.31 15.74 2.53
CA LEU A 169 6.91 17.11 2.23
C LEU A 169 5.72 17.05 1.25
N PRO A 170 4.70 17.88 1.42
CA PRO A 170 3.49 17.81 0.61
C PRO A 170 3.87 17.89 -0.86
N THR A 171 3.77 16.77 -1.57
CA THR A 171 3.75 16.81 -3.03
C THR A 171 2.44 17.50 -3.39
N THR A 172 2.54 18.70 -3.85
CA THR A 172 1.45 19.54 -4.34
C THR A 172 0.74 18.75 -5.44
N THR A 173 -0.38 18.13 -5.12
CA THR A 173 -1.26 17.60 -6.15
C THR A 173 -1.88 18.82 -6.84
N THR A 174 -1.73 18.90 -8.13
CA THR A 174 -2.24 19.97 -9.01
C THR A 174 -3.68 20.33 -8.64
N GLY A 175 -3.89 21.43 -7.93
CA GLY A 175 -5.21 21.92 -7.51
C GLY A 175 -5.25 22.55 -6.12
N ASP A 176 -4.20 22.45 -5.30
CA ASP A 176 -4.15 23.16 -4.02
C ASP A 176 -3.79 24.63 -4.25
N THR A 177 -4.76 25.51 -4.15
CA THR A 177 -4.50 26.95 -3.99
C THR A 177 -4.06 27.21 -2.55
N THR A 178 -3.01 28.02 -2.39
CA THR A 178 -2.36 28.35 -1.11
C THR A 178 -3.35 28.57 0.04
N GLY A 179 -3.25 27.74 1.08
CA GLY A 179 -3.95 27.97 2.35
C GLY A 179 -4.81 26.84 2.90
N VAL A 180 -5.04 25.75 2.17
CA VAL A 180 -5.79 24.57 2.62
C VAL A 180 -5.08 23.30 2.20
N ALA A 181 -5.04 22.30 3.08
CA ALA A 181 -4.51 20.96 2.77
C ALA A 181 -5.38 19.89 3.40
N ILE A 182 -5.75 18.85 2.65
CA ILE A 182 -6.35 17.64 3.21
C ILE A 182 -5.23 16.79 3.80
N THR A 183 -5.23 16.63 5.11
CA THR A 183 -4.17 15.94 5.86
C THR A 183 -4.44 14.46 6.04
N SER A 184 -5.71 14.04 6.02
CA SER A 184 -6.10 12.63 6.13
C SER A 184 -7.44 12.38 5.46
N ILE A 185 -7.52 11.31 4.68
CA ILE A 185 -8.73 10.66 4.18
C ILE A 185 -8.38 9.20 3.86
N PRO A 186 -9.22 8.20 4.15
CA PRO A 186 -8.97 6.84 3.74
C PRO A 186 -8.83 6.74 2.22
N PRO A 187 -7.82 6.02 1.69
CA PRO A 187 -7.64 5.88 0.24
C PRO A 187 -8.73 5.04 -0.41
N SER A 188 -9.39 4.15 0.36
CA SER A 188 -10.54 3.36 -0.09
C SER A 188 -11.52 3.10 1.04
N VAL A 189 -12.79 2.91 0.69
CA VAL A 189 -13.90 2.68 1.63
C VAL A 189 -14.92 1.74 1.02
N ALA A 190 -15.51 0.86 1.83
CA ALA A 190 -16.62 0.02 1.37
C ALA A 190 -17.95 0.80 1.37
N PRO A 191 -18.91 0.46 0.48
CA PRO A 191 -20.27 0.94 0.57
C PRO A 191 -20.84 0.67 1.97
N GLY A 192 -21.59 1.63 2.52
CA GLY A 192 -22.13 1.54 3.87
C GLY A 192 -21.17 1.89 5.01
N SER A 193 -19.89 2.10 4.73
CA SER A 193 -18.86 2.48 5.74
C SER A 193 -18.90 3.95 6.10
N THR A 194 -18.37 4.27 7.26
CA THR A 194 -18.11 5.65 7.72
C THR A 194 -16.74 6.11 7.25
N VAL A 195 -16.67 7.30 6.69
CA VAL A 195 -15.45 7.97 6.24
C VAL A 195 -15.17 9.15 7.14
N SER A 196 -13.91 9.33 7.52
CA SER A 196 -13.43 10.54 8.19
C SER A 196 -12.40 11.25 7.32
N LEU A 197 -12.53 12.56 7.18
CA LEU A 197 -11.57 13.42 6.49
C LEU A 197 -11.12 14.51 7.45
N THR A 198 -9.82 14.75 7.50
CA THR A 198 -9.22 15.87 8.23
C THR A 198 -8.50 16.77 7.24
N ALA A 199 -8.69 18.07 7.42
CA ALA A 199 -7.98 19.09 6.65
C ALA A 199 -7.42 20.17 7.56
N ARG A 200 -6.46 20.94 7.06
CA ARG A 200 -5.88 22.09 7.73
C ARG A 200 -6.07 23.33 6.87
N SER A 201 -6.66 24.37 7.46
CA SER A 201 -6.68 25.72 6.91
C SER A 201 -5.46 26.52 7.38
N ALA A 202 -5.00 27.46 6.57
CA ALA A 202 -3.94 28.39 6.97
C ALA A 202 -4.37 29.34 8.11
N ARG A 203 -5.68 29.46 8.36
CA ARG A 203 -6.23 30.35 9.39
C ARG A 203 -7.01 29.55 10.42
N ALA A 204 -6.78 29.88 11.69
CA ALA A 204 -7.61 29.38 12.78
C ALA A 204 -9.05 29.88 12.62
N ARG A 205 -10.01 29.02 13.00
CA ARG A 205 -11.45 29.32 13.01
C ARG A 205 -12.04 29.66 11.63
N ASP A 206 -11.37 29.30 10.54
CA ASP A 206 -11.93 29.41 9.19
C ASP A 206 -13.20 28.54 9.08
N THR A 207 -14.19 29.06 8.35
CA THR A 207 -15.30 28.24 7.91
C THR A 207 -14.87 27.49 6.66
N CYS A 208 -14.88 26.19 6.73
CA CYS A 208 -14.53 25.27 5.64
C CYS A 208 -15.77 24.52 5.17
N ASN A 209 -15.78 24.12 3.91
CA ASN A 209 -16.87 23.34 3.33
C ASN A 209 -16.31 22.09 2.63
N LEU A 210 -16.86 20.93 2.94
CA LEU A 210 -16.52 19.67 2.28
C LEU A 210 -17.64 19.27 1.29
N THR A 211 -17.23 18.98 0.07
CA THR A 211 -18.09 18.35 -0.95
C THR A 211 -17.45 17.05 -1.42
N VAL A 212 -18.27 16.06 -1.75
CA VAL A 212 -17.81 14.79 -2.30
C VAL A 212 -18.57 14.51 -3.58
N VAL A 213 -17.84 14.23 -4.66
CA VAL A 213 -18.38 13.76 -5.93
C VAL A 213 -18.18 12.24 -5.99
N LEU A 214 -19.26 11.50 -6.20
CA LEU A 214 -19.27 10.04 -6.27
C LEU A 214 -18.82 9.53 -7.65
N PRO A 215 -18.50 8.24 -7.81
CA PRO A 215 -18.12 7.66 -9.10
C PRO A 215 -19.14 7.89 -10.23
N SER A 216 -20.42 8.00 -9.89
CA SER A 216 -21.50 8.36 -10.82
C SER A 216 -21.43 9.81 -11.35
N GLY A 217 -20.47 10.63 -10.90
CA GLY A 217 -20.39 12.05 -11.19
C GLY A 217 -21.35 12.93 -10.38
N ARG A 218 -22.16 12.37 -9.52
CA ARG A 218 -23.14 13.10 -8.67
C ARG A 218 -22.50 13.52 -7.36
N GLY A 219 -22.90 14.69 -6.85
CA GLY A 219 -22.54 15.13 -5.51
C GLY A 219 -23.20 14.23 -4.45
N SER A 220 -22.42 13.87 -3.43
CA SER A 220 -22.96 13.15 -2.26
C SER A 220 -23.81 14.07 -1.40
N THR A 221 -24.97 13.57 -0.97
CA THR A 221 -25.89 14.25 -0.04
C THR A 221 -25.82 13.67 1.38
N ALA A 222 -24.78 12.92 1.69
CA ALA A 222 -24.62 12.27 2.99
C ALA A 222 -24.56 13.30 4.13
N SER A 223 -25.23 12.99 5.24
CA SER A 223 -25.10 13.77 6.47
C SER A 223 -23.65 13.79 6.96
N GLY A 224 -23.18 14.91 7.48
CA GLY A 224 -21.81 15.10 7.94
C GLY A 224 -20.87 15.72 6.89
N LEU A 225 -21.34 15.98 5.69
CA LEU A 225 -20.69 16.84 4.69
C LEU A 225 -21.10 18.31 4.87
N GLY A 226 -20.49 19.22 4.12
CA GLY A 226 -20.82 20.64 4.12
C GLY A 226 -19.92 21.46 5.03
N ALA A 227 -20.51 22.49 5.64
CA ALA A 227 -19.75 23.47 6.42
C ALA A 227 -19.31 22.96 7.80
N ALA A 228 -18.05 23.25 8.16
CA ALA A 228 -17.48 23.03 9.47
C ALA A 228 -16.48 24.14 9.80
N THR A 229 -16.24 24.40 11.08
CA THR A 229 -15.30 25.44 11.52
C THR A 229 -13.98 24.80 11.98
N ALA A 230 -12.86 25.30 11.49
CA ALA A 230 -11.55 24.90 11.92
C ALA A 230 -11.29 25.30 13.40
N ASP A 231 -10.55 24.50 14.12
CA ASP A 231 -10.15 24.78 15.50
C ASP A 231 -9.10 25.92 15.61
N ALA A 232 -8.60 26.14 16.82
CA ALA A 232 -7.58 27.14 17.07
C ALA A 232 -6.22 26.86 16.39
N GLN A 233 -5.99 25.63 15.98
CA GLN A 233 -4.80 25.17 15.23
C GLN A 233 -5.03 25.11 13.73
N GLY A 234 -6.22 25.54 13.26
CA GLY A 234 -6.62 25.50 11.86
C GLY A 234 -7.05 24.11 11.38
N VAL A 235 -7.26 23.13 12.26
CA VAL A 235 -7.68 21.78 11.91
C VAL A 235 -9.20 21.70 11.84
N VAL A 236 -9.72 21.04 10.79
CA VAL A 236 -11.14 20.79 10.60
C VAL A 236 -11.34 19.34 10.18
N ALA A 237 -12.40 18.71 10.67
CA ALA A 237 -12.71 17.31 10.37
C ALA A 237 -14.18 17.12 10.03
N TRP A 238 -14.43 16.14 9.17
CA TRP A 238 -15.76 15.67 8.80
C TRP A 238 -15.84 14.16 8.92
N THR A 239 -17.03 13.69 9.20
CA THR A 239 -17.34 12.27 9.23
C THR A 239 -18.70 12.06 8.57
N TRP A 240 -18.75 11.18 7.56
CA TRP A 240 -19.98 10.86 6.84
C TRP A 240 -20.04 9.38 6.50
N ARG A 241 -21.19 8.90 6.08
CA ARG A 241 -21.39 7.51 5.67
C ARG A 241 -21.56 7.41 4.16
N ILE A 242 -20.83 6.48 3.53
CA ILE A 242 -21.06 6.11 2.12
C ILE A 242 -22.38 5.34 2.04
N GLY A 243 -23.23 5.64 1.07
CA GLY A 243 -24.47 4.89 0.83
C GLY A 243 -24.17 3.41 0.55
N GLY A 244 -25.00 2.51 1.07
CA GLY A 244 -24.82 1.07 0.88
C GLY A 244 -24.93 0.60 -0.58
N ASN A 245 -25.59 1.40 -1.43
CA ASN A 245 -25.77 1.14 -2.87
C ASN A 245 -24.95 2.10 -3.74
N THR A 246 -23.87 2.68 -3.20
CA THR A 246 -23.00 3.55 -4.00
C THR A 246 -22.15 2.68 -4.93
N ASP A 247 -22.12 3.03 -6.22
CA ASP A 247 -21.34 2.32 -7.22
C ASP A 247 -19.85 2.34 -6.87
N PRO A 248 -19.11 1.25 -7.10
CA PRO A 248 -17.66 1.23 -6.97
C PRO A 248 -16.98 2.19 -7.94
N GLY A 249 -15.82 2.72 -7.54
CA GLY A 249 -15.02 3.59 -8.39
C GLY A 249 -14.40 4.76 -7.64
N GLU A 250 -13.80 5.68 -8.38
CA GLU A 250 -13.13 6.85 -7.81
C GLU A 250 -14.15 7.94 -7.41
N ALA A 251 -14.03 8.40 -6.18
CA ALA A 251 -14.76 9.55 -5.65
C ALA A 251 -13.77 10.68 -5.33
N THR A 252 -14.22 11.93 -5.44
CA THR A 252 -13.40 13.12 -5.19
C THR A 252 -13.95 13.91 -4.03
N ALA A 253 -13.14 14.09 -2.97
CA ALA A 253 -13.41 15.00 -1.87
C ALA A 253 -12.76 16.35 -2.13
N THR A 254 -13.52 17.43 -1.99
CA THR A 254 -13.06 18.82 -2.14
C THR A 254 -13.33 19.59 -0.86
N VAL A 255 -12.29 20.18 -0.29
CA VAL A 255 -12.38 21.09 0.86
C VAL A 255 -12.07 22.51 0.40
N VAL A 256 -12.93 23.44 0.78
CA VAL A 256 -12.75 24.89 0.51
C VAL A 256 -12.81 25.62 1.86
N CYS A 257 -11.78 26.41 2.18
CA CYS A 257 -11.74 27.27 3.36
C CYS A 257 -11.34 28.69 2.90
N GLY A 258 -12.24 29.67 3.02
CA GLY A 258 -12.01 30.99 2.48
C GLY A 258 -11.70 30.96 0.96
N ALA A 259 -10.53 31.48 0.55
CA ALA A 259 -10.06 31.40 -0.84
C ALA A 259 -9.25 30.15 -1.15
N GLY A 260 -8.90 29.33 -0.15
CA GLY A 260 -8.12 28.11 -0.31
C GLY A 260 -8.98 26.93 -0.70
N ARG A 261 -8.41 26.02 -1.54
CA ARG A 261 -9.06 24.79 -1.98
C ARG A 261 -8.07 23.64 -2.01
N ALA A 262 -8.50 22.47 -1.54
CA ALA A 262 -7.76 21.21 -1.65
C ALA A 262 -8.67 20.10 -2.15
N GLN A 263 -8.12 19.16 -2.90
CA GLN A 263 -8.84 17.99 -3.40
C GLN A 263 -8.05 16.70 -3.14
N ARG A 264 -8.79 15.62 -2.89
CA ARG A 264 -8.26 14.26 -2.80
C ARG A 264 -9.25 13.29 -3.42
N THR A 265 -8.72 12.32 -4.14
CA THR A 265 -9.51 11.17 -4.60
C THR A 265 -9.39 10.02 -3.61
N PHE A 266 -10.44 9.19 -3.54
CA PHE A 266 -10.48 7.94 -2.79
C PHE A 266 -11.39 6.96 -3.53
N THR A 267 -11.15 5.67 -3.33
CA THR A 267 -11.90 4.61 -4.03
C THR A 267 -13.07 4.12 -3.19
N ILE A 268 -14.26 4.02 -3.77
CA ILE A 268 -15.38 3.25 -3.22
C ILE A 268 -15.29 1.84 -3.82
N LEU A 269 -15.24 0.83 -2.93
CA LEU A 269 -14.98 -0.58 -3.27
C LEU A 269 -16.21 -1.27 -3.85
#